data_7fd0d8ff58c517478de08a82135de46f
#
_entry.id   7fd0d8ff58c517478de08a82135de46f
#
_cell.length_a   1.000
_cell.length_b   1.000
_cell.length_c   1.000
_cell.angle_alpha   90.00
_cell.angle_beta   90.00
_cell.angle_gamma   90.00
#
_symmetry.space_group_name_H-M   'P 1'
#
loop_
_entity.id
_entity.type
_entity.pdbx_description
1 polymer ?
#
loop_
_entity_poly.entity_id
_entity_poly.type
_entity_poly.pdbx_seq_one_letter_code
_entity_poly.pdbx_strand_id
1 'polypeptide(L)'
;MLGRAMADWNAVRFDPSKSADHVESYFLKLNEPGGLRALWLKATILAGAGRQPVAEAWSIAFDREAGHVAGKAVVPFGEASFSRTGLDVRVAGIEIGAGRSRGQITQGSDRIEWDLEFDASGEPMVHYPSPSMYQGPLPSQ
;
A
#
# COMPACT_ATOMS: atom_id res chain seq x y z
N MET A 1 24.14 8.49 -23.96
CA MET A 1 24.01 8.07 -22.54
C MET A 1 22.61 7.53 -22.36
N LEU A 2 22.47 6.25 -22.21
CA LEU A 2 21.21 5.65 -21.82
C LEU A 2 21.01 5.99 -20.33
N GLY A 3 20.12 6.94 -20.06
CA GLY A 3 19.70 7.23 -18.71
C GLY A 3 19.17 5.93 -18.06
N ARG A 4 19.84 5.49 -17.03
CA ARG A 4 19.38 4.38 -16.18
C ARG A 4 18.01 4.81 -15.69
N ALA A 5 16.96 4.16 -16.18
CA ALA A 5 15.61 4.41 -15.69
C ALA A 5 15.68 4.32 -14.17
N MET A 6 15.31 5.38 -13.48
CA MET A 6 15.22 5.36 -12.02
C MET A 6 14.27 4.22 -11.65
N ALA A 7 14.73 3.34 -10.78
CA ALA A 7 13.90 2.25 -10.29
C ALA A 7 12.64 2.86 -9.69
N ASP A 8 11.46 2.38 -10.11
CA ASP A 8 10.22 2.82 -9.48
C ASP A 8 10.15 2.22 -8.07
N TRP A 9 10.25 3.08 -7.07
CA TRP A 9 10.27 2.71 -5.66
C TRP A 9 8.97 2.04 -5.19
N ASN A 10 7.89 2.24 -5.94
CA ASN A 10 6.57 1.69 -5.65
C ASN A 10 6.27 0.38 -6.40
N ALA A 11 7.18 -0.08 -7.24
CA ALA A 11 7.05 -1.38 -7.89
C ALA A 11 7.15 -2.52 -6.88
N VAL A 12 6.31 -3.54 -7.02
CA VAL A 12 6.33 -4.71 -6.13
C VAL A 12 7.66 -5.46 -6.21
N ARG A 13 8.16 -5.86 -5.06
CA ARG A 13 9.41 -6.63 -4.92
C ARG A 13 9.17 -8.10 -4.61
N PHE A 14 8.00 -8.44 -4.11
CA PHE A 14 7.63 -9.81 -3.82
C PHE A 14 7.66 -10.69 -5.07
N ASP A 15 8.30 -11.83 -4.96
CA ASP A 15 8.36 -12.85 -6.00
C ASP A 15 7.74 -14.15 -5.46
N PRO A 16 6.55 -14.53 -5.91
CA PRO A 16 5.87 -15.72 -5.40
C PRO A 16 6.57 -17.04 -5.76
N SER A 17 7.53 -17.02 -6.70
CA SER A 17 8.35 -18.20 -7.02
C SER A 17 9.43 -18.50 -5.98
N LYS A 18 9.72 -17.54 -5.09
CA LYS A 18 10.69 -17.69 -4.02
C LYS A 18 10.01 -18.05 -2.71
N SER A 19 10.55 -19.04 -2.01
CA SER A 19 10.03 -19.50 -0.72
C SER A 19 10.55 -18.71 0.50
N ALA A 20 11.01 -17.49 0.28
CA ALA A 20 11.51 -16.64 1.36
C ALA A 20 10.36 -15.93 2.10
N ASP A 21 10.57 -15.69 3.39
CA ASP A 21 9.70 -14.81 4.16
C ASP A 21 9.72 -13.39 3.57
N HIS A 22 8.56 -12.77 3.43
CA HIS A 22 8.43 -11.44 2.84
C HIS A 22 7.26 -10.68 3.43
N VAL A 23 7.52 -9.43 3.79
CA VAL A 23 6.49 -8.45 4.17
C VAL A 23 6.73 -7.20 3.35
N GLU A 24 5.70 -6.75 2.66
CA GLU A 24 5.74 -5.53 1.85
C GLU A 24 4.43 -4.77 2.04
N SER A 25 4.52 -3.46 2.29
CA SER A 25 3.34 -2.64 2.58
C SER A 25 3.33 -1.35 1.79
N TYR A 26 2.14 -0.97 1.37
CA TYR A 26 1.81 0.28 0.71
C TYR A 26 0.88 1.07 1.61
N PHE A 27 1.20 2.33 1.86
CA PHE A 27 0.43 3.20 2.74
C PHE A 27 -0.02 4.46 2.00
N LEU A 28 -1.25 4.87 2.26
CA LEU A 28 -1.76 6.17 1.89
C LEU A 28 -2.41 6.80 3.12
N LYS A 29 -1.92 7.98 3.50
CA LYS A 29 -2.45 8.75 4.63
C LYS A 29 -2.92 10.11 4.14
N LEU A 30 -4.14 10.46 4.49
CA LEU A 30 -4.79 11.70 4.08
C LEU A 30 -5.38 12.38 5.30
N ASN A 31 -5.13 13.67 5.43
CA ASN A 31 -5.71 14.51 6.46
C ASN A 31 -6.55 15.60 5.81
N GLU A 32 -7.76 15.83 6.31
CA GLU A 32 -8.58 16.96 5.90
C GLU A 32 -7.91 18.27 6.36
N PRO A 33 -7.61 19.22 5.47
CA PRO A 33 -7.00 20.48 5.86
C PRO A 33 -7.85 21.25 6.86
N GLY A 34 -7.27 21.62 8.00
CA GLY A 34 -7.99 22.28 9.11
C GLY A 34 -9.09 21.45 9.72
N GLY A 35 -9.13 20.15 9.40
CA GLY A 35 -10.26 19.31 9.58
C GLY A 35 -10.24 18.40 10.79
N LEU A 36 -11.35 17.72 10.91
CA LEU A 36 -11.66 16.77 11.98
C LEU A 36 -11.47 15.33 11.53
N ARG A 37 -11.18 15.11 10.23
CA ARG A 37 -11.16 13.77 9.63
C ARG A 37 -9.80 13.42 9.02
N ALA A 38 -9.48 12.15 9.07
CA ALA A 38 -8.34 11.58 8.38
C ALA A 38 -8.69 10.16 7.88
N LEU A 39 -8.01 9.73 6.83
CA LEU A 39 -8.12 8.37 6.30
C LEU A 39 -6.74 7.75 6.19
N TRP A 40 -6.61 6.52 6.65
CA TRP A 40 -5.42 5.72 6.51
C TRP A 40 -5.75 4.42 5.77
N LEU A 41 -5.05 4.19 4.67
CA LEU A 41 -5.18 3.01 3.84
C LEU A 41 -3.87 2.24 3.84
N LYS A 42 -3.96 0.92 3.84
CA LYS A 42 -2.80 0.06 3.77
C LYS A 42 -3.12 -1.18 2.94
N ALA A 43 -2.22 -1.53 2.03
CA ALA A 43 -2.18 -2.83 1.40
C ALA A 43 -0.89 -3.54 1.80
N THR A 44 -0.95 -4.83 2.12
CA THR A 44 0.21 -5.58 2.59
C THR A 44 0.28 -6.93 1.91
N ILE A 45 1.49 -7.36 1.54
CA ILE A 45 1.80 -8.74 1.16
C ILE A 45 2.46 -9.41 2.35
N LEU A 46 1.95 -10.58 2.74
CA LEU A 46 2.52 -11.42 3.79
C LEU A 46 2.82 -12.79 3.22
N ALA A 47 4.08 -13.18 3.26
CA ALA A 47 4.53 -14.52 2.87
C ALA A 47 5.50 -15.08 3.91
N GLY A 48 5.45 -16.38 4.15
CA GLY A 48 6.40 -17.04 5.00
C GLY A 48 5.86 -18.23 5.79
N ALA A 49 6.76 -18.87 6.53
CA ALA A 49 6.46 -19.99 7.43
C ALA A 49 5.72 -21.17 6.76
N GLY A 50 5.98 -21.45 5.48
CA GLY A 50 5.33 -22.54 4.74
C GLY A 50 3.85 -22.33 4.47
N ARG A 51 3.34 -21.11 4.68
CA ARG A 51 1.94 -20.74 4.39
C ARG A 51 1.83 -20.16 2.99
N GLN A 52 0.65 -20.31 2.40
CA GLN A 52 0.34 -19.61 1.16
C GLN A 52 0.37 -18.10 1.39
N PRO A 53 0.99 -17.33 0.48
CA PRO A 53 1.01 -15.88 0.57
C PRO A 53 -0.40 -15.30 0.57
N VAL A 54 -0.60 -14.26 1.37
CA VAL A 54 -1.85 -13.50 1.42
C VAL A 54 -1.59 -12.03 1.13
N ALA A 55 -2.62 -11.35 0.65
CA ALA A 55 -2.68 -9.92 0.57
C ALA A 55 -3.76 -9.39 1.53
N GLU A 56 -3.44 -8.29 2.19
CA GLU A 56 -4.34 -7.64 3.14
C GLU A 56 -4.65 -6.23 2.68
N ALA A 57 -5.90 -5.81 2.85
CA ALA A 57 -6.36 -4.45 2.70
C ALA A 57 -6.85 -3.93 4.06
N TRP A 58 -6.43 -2.73 4.42
CA TRP A 58 -6.82 -2.06 5.66
C TRP A 58 -7.32 -0.67 5.36
N SER A 59 -8.34 -0.24 6.08
CA SER A 59 -8.80 1.14 6.09
C SER A 59 -9.14 1.56 7.50
N ILE A 60 -8.70 2.77 7.89
CA ILE A 60 -9.08 3.38 9.15
C ILE A 60 -9.56 4.79 8.85
N ALA A 61 -10.82 5.06 9.14
CA ALA A 61 -11.41 6.38 9.09
C ALA A 61 -11.39 7.01 10.49
N PHE A 62 -10.76 8.14 10.61
CA PHE A 62 -10.68 8.91 11.85
C PHE A 62 -11.63 10.10 11.74
N ASP A 63 -12.51 10.24 12.71
CA ASP A 63 -13.40 11.38 12.84
C ASP A 63 -13.46 11.79 14.31
N ARG A 64 -13.17 13.06 14.60
CA ARG A 64 -13.13 13.57 15.98
C ARG A 64 -14.51 13.61 16.63
N GLU A 65 -15.57 13.76 15.84
CA GLU A 65 -16.94 13.88 16.32
C GLU A 65 -17.68 12.53 16.28
N ALA A 66 -17.57 11.82 15.16
CA ALA A 66 -18.27 10.55 14.95
C ALA A 66 -17.53 9.32 15.49
N GLY A 67 -16.24 9.48 15.87
CA GLY A 67 -15.39 8.37 16.31
C GLY A 67 -14.59 7.75 15.19
N HIS A 68 -13.94 6.62 15.47
CA HIS A 68 -13.04 5.96 14.54
C HIS A 68 -13.63 4.62 14.12
N VAL A 69 -13.45 4.31 12.82
CA VAL A 69 -13.88 3.04 12.23
C VAL A 69 -12.69 2.39 11.54
N ALA A 70 -12.49 1.12 11.76
CA ALA A 70 -11.42 0.35 11.11
C ALA A 70 -11.99 -0.90 10.45
N GLY A 71 -11.43 -1.27 9.32
CA GLY A 71 -11.77 -2.48 8.60
C GLY A 71 -10.55 -3.15 7.99
N LYS A 72 -10.62 -4.47 7.88
CA LYS A 72 -9.60 -5.32 7.27
C LYS A 72 -10.24 -6.35 6.36
N ALA A 73 -9.63 -6.61 5.22
CA ALA A 73 -9.95 -7.73 4.37
C ALA A 73 -8.67 -8.50 4.01
N VAL A 74 -8.76 -9.82 3.91
CA VAL A 74 -7.64 -10.70 3.57
C VAL A 74 -8.05 -11.58 2.42
N VAL A 75 -7.19 -11.69 1.42
CA VAL A 75 -7.39 -12.57 0.25
C VAL A 75 -6.12 -13.36 -0.03
N PRO A 76 -6.19 -14.52 -0.68
CA PRO A 76 -5.02 -15.18 -1.25
C PRO A 76 -4.27 -14.20 -2.16
N PHE A 77 -2.95 -14.24 -2.16
CA PHE A 77 -2.12 -13.33 -2.98
C PHE A 77 -2.51 -13.37 -4.46
N GLY A 78 -2.87 -14.53 -4.98
CA GLY A 78 -3.29 -14.69 -6.38
C GLY A 78 -4.59 -13.96 -6.77
N GLU A 79 -5.38 -13.50 -5.79
CA GLU A 79 -6.57 -12.68 -6.01
C GLU A 79 -6.28 -11.18 -5.92
N ALA A 80 -5.06 -10.80 -5.60
CA ALA A 80 -4.59 -9.42 -5.56
C ALA A 80 -3.69 -9.11 -6.76
N SER A 81 -3.48 -7.82 -7.01
CA SER A 81 -2.60 -7.33 -8.08
C SER A 81 -1.69 -6.24 -7.55
N PHE A 82 -0.40 -6.40 -7.82
CA PHE A 82 0.65 -5.43 -7.48
C PHE A 82 1.53 -5.23 -8.71
N SER A 83 1.65 -3.99 -9.18
CA SER A 83 2.43 -3.69 -10.38
C SER A 83 3.93 -3.81 -10.13
N ARG A 84 4.65 -4.32 -11.13
CA ARG A 84 6.12 -4.37 -11.17
C ARG A 84 6.76 -3.12 -11.78
N THR A 85 5.95 -2.17 -12.26
CA THR A 85 6.44 -1.00 -12.99
C THR A 85 6.04 0.34 -12.37
N GLY A 86 5.26 0.33 -11.30
CA GLY A 86 4.80 1.54 -10.64
C GLY A 86 3.83 1.28 -9.50
N LEU A 87 3.22 2.33 -9.00
CA LEU A 87 2.19 2.24 -7.97
C LEU A 87 0.83 1.89 -8.62
N ASP A 88 0.49 0.64 -8.63
CA ASP A 88 -0.86 0.14 -8.95
C ASP A 88 -1.11 -1.11 -8.11
N VAL A 89 -1.89 -0.97 -7.08
CA VAL A 89 -2.20 -1.98 -6.08
C VAL A 89 -3.70 -2.20 -6.01
N ARG A 90 -4.13 -3.46 -6.10
CA ARG A 90 -5.53 -3.87 -6.00
C ARG A 90 -5.66 -5.06 -5.08
N VAL A 91 -6.35 -4.89 -3.98
CA VAL A 91 -6.56 -5.92 -2.95
C VAL A 91 -7.98 -5.83 -2.43
N ALA A 92 -8.74 -6.93 -2.52
CA ALA A 92 -10.05 -7.06 -1.87
C ALA A 92 -11.00 -5.86 -2.10
N GLY A 93 -11.04 -5.34 -3.33
CA GLY A 93 -11.92 -4.22 -3.71
C GLY A 93 -11.36 -2.83 -3.42
N ILE A 94 -10.13 -2.72 -2.92
CA ILE A 94 -9.43 -1.44 -2.82
C ILE A 94 -8.41 -1.26 -3.94
N GLU A 95 -8.23 -0.03 -4.38
CA GLU A 95 -7.23 0.37 -5.36
C GLU A 95 -6.40 1.53 -4.79
N ILE A 96 -5.07 1.42 -4.92
CA ILE A 96 -4.12 2.48 -4.60
C ILE A 96 -3.22 2.69 -5.82
N GLY A 97 -3.29 3.85 -6.42
CA GLY A 97 -2.50 4.24 -7.59
C GLY A 97 -1.87 5.61 -7.43
N ALA A 98 -1.04 6.00 -8.40
CA ALA A 98 -0.46 7.32 -8.45
C ALA A 98 -1.54 8.36 -8.77
N GLY A 99 -1.93 9.15 -7.78
CA GLY A 99 -2.90 10.23 -7.92
C GLY A 99 -4.36 9.83 -7.69
N ARG A 100 -4.65 8.55 -7.45
CA ARG A 100 -6.00 8.09 -7.16
C ARG A 100 -6.04 6.89 -6.21
N SER A 101 -7.02 6.89 -5.33
CA SER A 101 -7.38 5.69 -4.55
C SER A 101 -8.89 5.60 -4.41
N ARG A 102 -9.44 4.40 -4.57
CA ARG A 102 -10.85 4.12 -4.35
C ARG A 102 -11.06 2.74 -3.75
N GLY A 103 -12.16 2.58 -3.07
CA GLY A 103 -12.55 1.27 -2.56
C GLY A 103 -13.56 1.35 -1.44
N GLN A 104 -13.80 0.17 -0.90
CA GLN A 104 -14.62 0.02 0.30
C GLN A 104 -14.16 -1.17 1.11
N ILE A 105 -14.28 -1.06 2.42
CA ILE A 105 -14.10 -2.18 3.36
C ILE A 105 -15.30 -2.19 4.30
N THR A 106 -15.87 -3.36 4.49
CA THR A 106 -16.93 -3.60 5.48
C THR A 106 -16.39 -4.48 6.58
N GLN A 107 -16.60 -4.07 7.82
CA GLN A 107 -16.22 -4.83 9.02
C GLN A 107 -17.39 -4.86 9.99
N GLY A 108 -18.06 -6.00 10.11
CA GLY A 108 -19.31 -6.07 10.89
C GLY A 108 -20.39 -5.17 10.31
N SER A 109 -20.91 -4.25 11.13
CA SER A 109 -21.87 -3.22 10.70
C SER A 109 -21.23 -1.96 10.13
N ASP A 110 -19.91 -1.82 10.24
CA ASP A 110 -19.17 -0.65 9.81
C ASP A 110 -18.77 -0.76 8.35
N ARG A 111 -18.85 0.35 7.63
CA ARG A 111 -18.44 0.46 6.24
C ARG A 111 -17.64 1.74 6.04
N ILE A 112 -16.47 1.59 5.42
CA ILE A 112 -15.65 2.71 4.96
C ILE A 112 -15.64 2.64 3.43
N GLU A 113 -15.98 3.73 2.77
CA GLU A 113 -15.98 3.86 1.32
C GLU A 113 -15.30 5.18 0.93
N TRP A 114 -14.47 5.15 -0.11
CA TRP A 114 -13.75 6.33 -0.59
C TRP A 114 -13.55 6.30 -2.10
N ASP A 115 -13.48 7.48 -2.69
CA ASP A 115 -13.00 7.74 -4.04
C ASP A 115 -12.23 9.08 -4.00
N LEU A 116 -10.91 9.00 -4.11
CA LEU A 116 -10.00 10.10 -3.84
C LEU A 116 -9.08 10.34 -5.03
N GLU A 117 -8.91 11.60 -5.36
CA GLU A 117 -7.87 12.09 -6.28
C GLU A 117 -6.90 12.98 -5.52
N PHE A 118 -5.62 12.87 -5.81
CA PHE A 118 -4.56 13.64 -5.17
C PHE A 118 -3.38 13.88 -6.10
N ASP A 119 -2.63 14.95 -5.86
CA ASP A 119 -1.41 15.25 -6.59
C ASP A 119 -0.28 14.34 -6.12
N ALA A 120 0.28 13.56 -7.02
CA ALA A 120 1.41 12.66 -6.79
C ALA A 120 2.68 13.13 -7.53
N SER A 121 2.77 14.40 -7.90
CA SER A 121 3.90 14.98 -8.65
C SER A 121 5.13 15.31 -7.79
N GLY A 122 5.05 15.17 -6.47
CA GLY A 122 6.16 15.43 -5.55
C GLY A 122 7.34 14.49 -5.73
N GLU A 123 8.54 14.98 -5.45
CA GLU A 123 9.74 14.15 -5.45
C GLU A 123 9.64 13.05 -4.39
N PRO A 124 10.05 11.81 -4.70
CA PRO A 124 10.05 10.73 -3.75
C PRO A 124 10.97 11.04 -2.55
N MET A 125 10.43 10.86 -1.34
CA MET A 125 11.26 10.86 -0.14
C MET A 125 11.81 9.45 0.09
N VAL A 126 13.12 9.33 0.13
CA VAL A 126 13.82 8.07 0.37
C VAL A 126 14.54 8.09 1.71
N HIS A 127 14.57 6.94 2.41
CA HIS A 127 15.19 6.85 3.73
C HIS A 127 16.71 6.83 3.68
N TYR A 128 17.29 6.28 2.61
CA TYR A 128 18.73 6.21 2.44
C TYR A 128 19.22 7.25 1.43
N PRO A 129 20.35 7.91 1.69
CA PRO A 129 20.85 8.99 0.82
C PRO A 129 21.37 8.52 -0.53
N SER A 130 21.57 7.22 -0.72
CA SER A 130 22.05 6.66 -1.98
C SER A 130 21.20 5.48 -2.43
N PRO A 131 20.83 5.41 -3.73
CA PRO A 131 20.11 4.26 -4.29
C PRO A 131 20.83 2.92 -4.10
N SER A 132 22.15 2.90 -4.06
CA SER A 132 22.92 1.68 -3.84
C SER A 132 22.72 1.05 -2.47
N MET A 133 22.31 1.83 -1.48
CA MET A 133 22.03 1.35 -0.12
C MET A 133 20.78 0.47 -0.05
N TYR A 134 19.88 0.56 -1.04
CA TYR A 134 18.69 -0.31 -1.13
C TYR A 134 18.99 -1.67 -1.77
N GLN A 135 20.20 -1.87 -2.30
CA GLN A 135 20.62 -3.10 -2.96
C GLN A 135 21.48 -3.99 -2.06
N GLY A 136 21.82 -3.53 -0.86
CA GLY A 136 22.64 -4.24 0.10
C GLY A 136 21.85 -5.05 1.13
N PRO A 137 22.54 -5.56 2.15
CA PRO A 137 21.92 -6.33 3.24
C PRO A 137 21.10 -5.46 4.22
N LEU A 138 21.02 -4.16 4.01
CA LEU A 138 20.22 -3.27 4.83
C LEU A 138 18.73 -3.53 4.58
N PRO A 139 17.90 -3.52 5.64
CA PRO A 139 16.46 -3.69 5.48
C PRO A 139 15.92 -2.57 4.59
N SER A 140 15.34 -2.96 3.47
CA SER A 140 14.56 -2.05 2.62
C SER A 140 13.12 -2.09 3.07
N GLN A 141 12.60 -0.99 3.53
CA GLN A 141 11.16 -0.86 3.77
C GLN A 141 10.48 -0.23 2.57
#